data_49e7ab3edfb38b281f06f3665dbb6ba7
#
_entry.id   49e7ab3edfb38b281f06f3665dbb6ba7
#
_cell.length_a   1.000
_cell.length_b   1.000
_cell.length_c   1.000
_cell.angle_alpha   90.00
_cell.angle_beta   90.00
_cell.angle_gamma   90.00
#
_symmetry.space_group_name_H-M   'P 1'
#
loop_
_entity.id
_entity.type
_entity.pdbx_description
1 polymer ?
#
loop_
_entity_poly.entity_id
_entity_poly.type
_entity_poly.pdbx_seq_one_letter_code
_entity_poly.pdbx_strand_id
1 'polypeptide(L)'
;DPIPCTRETAILMMADAVEAASRSLPEYTEESINNLVEKIIDSQVEEGFFKECPITFKDIAIVKSVFKEKLKTIYHTRISYPELKK
;
A
#
# COMPACT_ATOMS: atom_id res chain seq x y z
N ASP A 1 1.36 -17.08 23.33
CA ASP A 1 1.61 -15.66 23.54
C ASP A 1 1.59 -14.90 22.26
N PRO A 2 1.00 -13.73 22.32
CA PRO A 2 0.99 -12.92 21.10
C PRO A 2 2.39 -12.45 20.76
N ILE A 3 2.66 -12.39 19.49
CA ILE A 3 3.90 -11.86 19.01
C ILE A 3 3.83 -10.35 19.12
N PRO A 4 4.82 -9.71 19.75
CA PRO A 4 4.78 -8.25 19.85
C PRO A 4 4.78 -7.64 18.46
N CYS A 5 3.99 -6.61 18.29
CA CYS A 5 3.98 -5.90 17.03
C CYS A 5 5.12 -4.92 17.00
N THR A 6 5.95 -5.02 15.99
CA THR A 6 7.03 -4.07 15.78
C THR A 6 6.68 -3.23 14.57
N ARG A 7 7.47 -2.19 14.37
CA ARG A 7 7.28 -1.37 13.17
C ARG A 7 7.47 -2.20 11.91
N GLU A 8 8.46 -3.08 11.94
CA GLU A 8 8.71 -3.94 10.79
C GLU A 8 7.55 -4.89 10.52
N THR A 9 7.00 -5.46 11.59
CA THR A 9 5.85 -6.35 11.43
C THR A 9 4.66 -5.61 10.84
N ALA A 10 4.42 -4.40 11.32
CA ALA A 10 3.31 -3.59 10.81
C ALA A 10 3.51 -3.30 9.33
N ILE A 11 4.71 -2.91 8.93
CA ILE A 11 4.99 -2.60 7.54
C ILE A 11 4.83 -3.86 6.67
N LEU A 12 5.26 -5.00 7.17
CA LEU A 12 5.12 -6.24 6.43
C LEU A 12 3.64 -6.58 6.23
N MET A 13 2.81 -6.39 7.25
CA MET A 13 1.39 -6.63 7.13
C MET A 13 0.78 -5.73 6.05
N MET A 14 1.18 -4.47 6.04
CA MET A 14 0.70 -3.56 5.02
C MET A 14 1.17 -3.98 3.63
N ALA A 15 2.43 -4.39 3.52
CA ALA A 15 2.97 -4.80 2.23
C ALA A 15 2.25 -6.02 1.68
N ASP A 16 2.02 -7.01 2.54
CA ASP A 16 1.36 -8.23 2.09
C ASP A 16 -0.06 -7.93 1.60
N ALA A 17 -0.78 -7.10 2.35
CA ALA A 17 -2.15 -6.80 1.99
C ALA A 17 -2.23 -5.99 0.70
N VAL A 18 -1.36 -5.00 0.56
CA VAL A 18 -1.37 -4.16 -0.63
C VAL A 18 -0.98 -4.98 -1.85
N GLU A 19 0.04 -5.83 -1.70
CA GLU A 19 0.50 -6.63 -2.81
C GLU A 19 -0.58 -7.61 -3.27
N ALA A 20 -1.21 -8.27 -2.32
CA ALA A 20 -2.27 -9.20 -2.66
C ALA A 20 -3.43 -8.50 -3.34
N ALA A 21 -3.81 -7.34 -2.83
CA ALA A 21 -4.93 -6.60 -3.41
C ALA A 21 -4.60 -6.08 -4.80
N SER A 22 -3.33 -5.75 -5.04
CA SER A 22 -2.94 -5.19 -6.32
C SER A 22 -3.14 -6.18 -7.47
N ARG A 23 -3.09 -7.46 -7.16
CA ARG A 23 -3.28 -8.48 -8.20
C ARG A 23 -4.69 -8.52 -8.74
N SER A 24 -5.64 -7.97 -7.99
CA SER A 24 -7.03 -7.99 -8.38
C SER A 24 -7.48 -6.70 -9.04
N LEU A 25 -6.57 -5.76 -9.26
CA LEU A 25 -6.97 -4.51 -9.89
C LEU A 25 -7.41 -4.76 -11.32
N PRO A 26 -8.56 -4.21 -11.73
CA PRO A 26 -9.01 -4.37 -13.11
C PRO A 26 -8.13 -3.64 -14.10
N GLU A 27 -7.48 -2.58 -13.66
CA GLU A 27 -6.54 -1.87 -14.52
C GLU A 27 -5.51 -1.21 -13.64
N TYR A 28 -4.37 -0.92 -14.23
CA TYR A 28 -3.24 -0.35 -13.49
C TYR A 28 -3.01 1.06 -13.98
N THR A 29 -3.59 2.02 -13.26
CA THR A 29 -3.36 3.43 -13.51
C THR A 29 -2.78 4.03 -12.25
N GLU A 30 -2.23 5.23 -12.35
CA GLU A 30 -1.75 5.90 -11.15
C GLU A 30 -2.87 6.06 -10.15
N GLU A 31 -4.04 6.42 -10.62
CA GLU A 31 -5.15 6.63 -9.73
C GLU A 31 -5.58 5.34 -9.04
N SER A 32 -5.69 4.25 -9.81
CA SER A 32 -6.12 2.99 -9.21
C SER A 32 -5.12 2.49 -8.19
N ILE A 33 -3.83 2.66 -8.46
CA ILE A 33 -2.79 2.23 -7.54
C ILE A 33 -2.81 3.09 -6.28
N ASN A 34 -2.89 4.41 -6.45
CA ASN A 34 -2.93 5.29 -5.29
C ASN A 34 -4.14 5.00 -4.42
N ASN A 35 -5.30 4.84 -5.04
CA ASN A 35 -6.52 4.56 -4.29
C ASN A 35 -6.43 3.22 -3.57
N LEU A 36 -5.85 2.23 -4.20
CA LEU A 36 -5.71 0.93 -3.58
C LEU A 36 -4.86 1.00 -2.33
N VAL A 37 -3.71 1.66 -2.42
CA VAL A 37 -2.81 1.77 -1.27
C VAL A 37 -3.50 2.49 -0.12
N GLU A 38 -4.17 3.60 -0.44
CA GLU A 38 -4.86 4.35 0.60
C GLU A 38 -5.95 3.51 1.24
N LYS A 39 -6.76 2.84 0.44
CA LYS A 39 -7.89 2.11 0.95
C LYS A 39 -7.46 0.92 1.81
N ILE A 40 -6.49 0.17 1.34
CA ILE A 40 -6.06 -1.03 2.05
C ILE A 40 -5.43 -0.67 3.39
N ILE A 41 -4.55 0.30 3.40
CA ILE A 41 -3.85 0.65 4.63
C ILE A 41 -4.80 1.33 5.61
N ASP A 42 -5.65 2.24 5.12
CA ASP A 42 -6.62 2.89 5.99
C ASP A 42 -7.57 1.87 6.61
N SER A 43 -7.96 0.86 5.84
CA SER A 43 -8.82 -0.19 6.34
C SER A 43 -8.15 -0.95 7.49
N GLN A 44 -6.87 -1.25 7.35
CA GLN A 44 -6.15 -1.95 8.40
C GLN A 44 -6.06 -1.09 9.66
N VAL A 45 -5.83 0.21 9.49
CA VAL A 45 -5.77 1.11 10.63
C VAL A 45 -7.12 1.14 11.33
N GLU A 46 -8.19 1.26 10.57
CA GLU A 46 -9.53 1.35 11.15
C GLU A 46 -9.92 0.08 11.86
N GLU A 47 -9.46 -1.06 11.39
CA GLU A 47 -9.79 -2.33 12.03
C GLU A 47 -8.92 -2.62 13.23
N GLY A 48 -7.98 -1.74 13.53
CA GLY A 48 -7.19 -1.86 14.74
C GLY A 48 -5.98 -2.76 14.62
N PHE A 49 -5.58 -3.11 13.40
CA PHE A 49 -4.46 -4.01 13.21
C PHE A 49 -3.19 -3.48 13.85
N PHE A 50 -3.04 -2.15 13.93
CA PHE A 50 -1.81 -1.55 14.40
C PHE A 50 -1.94 -0.88 15.76
N LYS A 51 -3.01 -1.20 16.49
CA LYS A 51 -3.26 -0.57 17.78
C LYS A 51 -2.11 -0.75 18.75
N GLU A 52 -1.51 -1.93 18.74
CA GLU A 52 -0.43 -2.22 19.67
C GLU A 52 0.93 -2.07 19.04
N CYS A 53 1.01 -1.46 17.88
CA CYS A 53 2.26 -1.34 17.16
C CYS A 53 2.85 0.04 17.34
N PRO A 54 4.18 0.13 17.48
CA PRO A 54 4.83 1.44 17.64
C PRO A 54 5.01 2.09 16.28
N ILE A 55 3.91 2.38 15.62
CA ILE A 55 3.95 3.00 14.30
C ILE A 55 3.08 4.26 14.37
N THR A 56 3.57 5.34 13.80
CA THR A 56 2.90 6.62 13.87
C THR A 56 2.17 6.89 12.57
N PHE A 57 1.28 7.88 12.61
CA PHE A 57 0.63 8.30 11.38
C PHE A 57 1.63 8.81 10.35
N LYS A 58 2.70 9.44 10.82
CA LYS A 58 3.76 9.89 9.93
C LYS A 58 4.42 8.70 9.24
N ASP A 59 4.69 7.64 10.01
CA ASP A 59 5.25 6.43 9.45
C ASP A 59 4.33 5.86 8.38
N ILE A 60 3.04 5.84 8.67
CA ILE A 60 2.07 5.29 7.75
C ILE A 60 2.02 6.09 6.46
N ALA A 61 2.10 7.41 6.56
CA ALA A 61 2.12 8.25 5.36
C ALA A 61 3.33 7.95 4.49
N ILE A 62 4.48 7.75 5.12
CA ILE A 62 5.69 7.43 4.40
C ILE A 62 5.57 6.08 3.72
N VAL A 63 5.04 5.10 4.45
CA VAL A 63 4.86 3.75 3.90
C VAL A 63 3.91 3.78 2.70
N LYS A 64 2.82 4.52 2.81
CA LYS A 64 1.89 4.65 1.68
C LYS A 64 2.61 5.19 0.45
N SER A 65 3.42 6.22 0.66
CA SER A 65 4.15 6.82 -0.45
C SER A 65 5.09 5.81 -1.10
N VAL A 66 5.83 5.08 -0.28
CA VAL A 66 6.76 4.08 -0.80
C VAL A 66 6.04 3.00 -1.58
N PHE A 67 4.93 2.50 -1.03
CA PHE A 67 4.19 1.43 -1.69
C PHE A 67 3.60 1.89 -3.01
N LYS A 68 3.11 3.13 -3.07
CA LYS A 68 2.60 3.67 -4.32
C LYS A 68 3.69 3.66 -5.39
N GLU A 69 4.89 4.11 -5.03
CA GLU A 69 5.98 4.15 -5.99
C GLU A 69 6.43 2.75 -6.38
N LYS A 70 6.47 1.84 -5.42
CA LYS A 70 6.86 0.47 -5.71
C LYS A 70 5.90 -0.19 -6.68
N LEU A 71 4.62 -0.03 -6.45
CA LEU A 71 3.63 -0.63 -7.33
C LEU A 71 3.69 -0.04 -8.72
N LYS A 72 3.92 1.26 -8.81
CA LYS A 72 4.04 1.89 -10.11
C LYS A 72 5.24 1.33 -10.87
N THR A 73 6.33 1.05 -10.15
CA THR A 73 7.50 0.47 -10.78
C THR A 73 7.21 -0.95 -11.24
N ILE A 74 6.56 -1.75 -10.40
CA ILE A 74 6.28 -3.15 -10.73
C ILE A 74 5.36 -3.24 -11.95
N TYR A 75 4.36 -2.39 -12.01
CA TYR A 75 3.36 -2.46 -13.06
C TYR A 75 3.57 -1.43 -14.14
N HIS A 76 4.77 -0.94 -14.27
CA HIS A 76 5.01 0.18 -15.15
C HIS A 76 4.67 -0.12 -16.60
N THR A 77 4.86 -1.34 -17.07
CA THR A 77 4.48 -1.68 -18.43
C THR A 77 2.99 -1.85 -18.60
N ARG A 78 2.23 -1.90 -17.50
CA ARG A 78 0.79 -2.08 -17.55
C ARG A 78 0.01 -0.83 -17.21
N ILE A 79 0.70 0.22 -16.71
CA ILE A 79 0.01 1.43 -16.30
C ILE A 79 -0.40 2.21 -17.54
N SER A 80 -1.66 2.63 -17.53
CA SER A 80 -2.17 3.48 -18.60
C SER A 80 -1.80 4.90 -18.30
N TYR A 81 -1.02 5.51 -19.15
CA TYR A 81 -0.69 6.91 -18.99
C TYR A 81 -1.45 7.72 -20.01
N PRO A 82 -1.67 9.00 -19.73
CA PRO A 82 -2.21 9.88 -20.76
C PRO A 82 -1.28 9.79 -21.94
N GLU A 83 -1.87 9.78 -23.11
CA GLU A 83 -1.08 9.54 -24.25
C GLU A 83 -0.11 10.61 -24.54
N LEU A 84 1.13 10.26 -24.68
CA LEU A 84 2.13 11.17 -25.07
C LEU A 84 2.52 10.87 -26.48
N LYS A 85 1.76 11.35 -27.40
CA LYS A 85 2.01 11.01 -28.72
C LYS A 85 3.25 11.56 -29.20
N LYS A 86 3.91 10.85 -29.91
CA LYS A 86 5.06 11.32 -30.52
C LYS A 86 4.90 11.54 -31.91
#